data_468619465705a4f4cebe06c8f0e2c8bd
#
_entry.id   468619465705a4f4cebe06c8f0e2c8bd
#
_cell.length_a   1.000
_cell.length_b   1.000
_cell.length_c   1.000
_cell.angle_alpha   90.00
_cell.angle_beta   90.00
_cell.angle_gamma   90.00
#
_symmetry.space_group_name_H-M   'P 1'
#
loop_
_entity.id
_entity.type
_entity.pdbx_description
1 polymer ?
#
loop_
_entity_poly.entity_id
_entity_poly.type
_entity_poly.pdbx_seq_one_letter_code
_entity_poly.pdbx_strand_id
1 'polypeptide(L)'
;MAKLLYVVGLGPGDPTLLTGQAKAALDDAQLLCGYKVYIDLVAPLYPGKPTLTTAMTQEVERCRLALEAADRGQTTAMVCSGDAGVYGMAGPILEMAPTYPEVEVVVVPG
;
A
#
# COMPACT_ATOMS: atom_id res chain seq x y z
N MET A 1 -11.01 14.92 -7.99
CA MET A 1 -9.77 14.13 -8.13
C MET A 1 -9.99 12.75 -7.53
N ALA A 2 -9.43 11.73 -8.18
CA ALA A 2 -9.56 10.37 -7.68
C ALA A 2 -8.80 10.23 -6.36
N LYS A 3 -9.41 9.56 -5.39
CA LYS A 3 -8.79 9.21 -4.13
C LYS A 3 -8.46 7.73 -4.20
N LEU A 4 -7.18 7.40 -4.38
CA LEU A 4 -6.75 6.03 -4.66
C LEU A 4 -5.91 5.46 -3.54
N LEU A 5 -6.22 4.22 -3.17
CA LEU A 5 -5.37 3.40 -2.32
C LEU A 5 -5.05 2.12 -3.08
N TYR A 6 -3.80 1.94 -3.42
CA TYR A 6 -3.31 0.70 -4.00
C TYR A 6 -2.88 -0.25 -2.88
N VAL A 7 -3.32 -1.50 -2.96
CA VAL A 7 -2.81 -2.56 -2.07
C VAL A 7 -1.89 -3.41 -2.93
N VAL A 8 -0.58 -3.27 -2.73
CA VAL A 8 0.43 -3.78 -3.65
C VAL A 8 1.18 -4.95 -3.03
N GLY A 9 1.10 -6.11 -3.66
CA GLY A 9 1.91 -7.26 -3.28
C GLY A 9 3.30 -7.16 -3.90
N LEU A 10 4.32 -7.38 -3.09
CA LEU A 10 5.68 -7.46 -3.57
C LEU A 10 5.99 -8.89 -3.97
N GLY A 11 6.78 -9.07 -5.02
CA GLY A 11 7.27 -10.39 -5.38
C GLY A 11 8.20 -10.96 -4.30
N PRO A 12 8.57 -12.23 -4.39
CA PRO A 12 9.31 -12.88 -3.33
C PRO A 12 10.69 -12.28 -3.10
N GLY A 13 10.76 -11.39 -2.12
CA GLY A 13 12.00 -10.93 -1.53
C GLY A 13 12.88 -9.97 -2.34
N ASP A 14 12.67 -9.81 -3.63
CA ASP A 14 13.52 -8.98 -4.48
C ASP A 14 12.70 -7.87 -5.13
N PRO A 15 12.91 -6.59 -4.75
CA PRO A 15 12.15 -5.49 -5.32
C PRO A 15 12.40 -5.28 -6.82
N THR A 16 13.49 -5.84 -7.38
CA THR A 16 13.72 -5.78 -8.83
C THR A 16 12.79 -6.70 -9.60
N LEU A 17 12.10 -7.62 -8.91
CA LEU A 17 11.16 -8.55 -9.51
C LEU A 17 9.71 -8.07 -9.43
N LEU A 18 9.49 -6.78 -9.27
CA LEU A 18 8.14 -6.22 -9.28
C LEU A 18 7.44 -6.48 -10.60
N THR A 19 6.15 -6.85 -10.52
CA THR A 19 5.33 -6.91 -11.74
C THR A 19 5.18 -5.51 -12.32
N GLY A 20 4.84 -5.44 -13.61
CA GLY A 20 4.58 -4.14 -14.24
C GLY A 20 3.47 -3.37 -13.56
N GLN A 21 2.42 -4.07 -13.12
CA GLN A 21 1.30 -3.45 -12.40
C GLN A 21 1.74 -2.91 -11.04
N ALA A 22 2.55 -3.68 -10.30
CA ALA A 22 3.05 -3.25 -9.01
C ALA A 22 3.93 -2.01 -9.16
N LYS A 23 4.83 -2.01 -10.14
CA LYS A 23 5.70 -0.87 -10.40
C LYS A 23 4.89 0.36 -10.77
N ALA A 24 3.88 0.21 -11.63
CA ALA A 24 3.05 1.34 -12.03
C ALA A 24 2.30 1.94 -10.83
N ALA A 25 1.79 1.10 -9.93
CA ALA A 25 1.10 1.56 -8.73
C ALA A 25 2.05 2.32 -7.80
N LEU A 26 3.25 1.78 -7.59
CA LEU A 26 4.25 2.43 -6.74
C LEU A 26 4.73 3.75 -7.33
N ASP A 27 4.90 3.80 -8.67
CA ASP A 27 5.29 5.03 -9.36
C ASP A 27 4.22 6.11 -9.21
N ASP A 28 2.94 5.73 -9.27
CA ASP A 28 1.80 6.65 -9.19
C ASP A 28 1.56 7.14 -7.77
N ALA A 29 1.93 6.37 -6.76
CA ALA A 29 1.65 6.70 -5.37
C ALA A 29 2.49 7.88 -4.90
N GLN A 30 1.87 8.72 -4.07
CA GLN A 30 2.53 9.85 -3.43
C GLN A 30 3.01 9.50 -2.03
N LEU A 31 2.52 8.41 -1.47
CA LEU A 31 2.88 7.91 -0.15
C LEU A 31 2.97 6.40 -0.19
N LEU A 32 4.04 5.87 0.37
CA LEU A 32 4.21 4.42 0.55
C LEU A 32 3.95 4.09 2.00
N CYS A 33 3.01 3.18 2.24
CA CYS A 33 2.60 2.78 3.58
C CYS A 33 2.80 1.27 3.74
N GLY A 34 3.20 0.84 4.91
CA GLY A 34 3.32 -0.59 5.17
C GLY A 34 4.16 -0.90 6.40
N TYR A 35 4.31 -2.20 6.63
CA TYR A 35 5.22 -2.69 7.65
C TYR A 35 6.66 -2.34 7.23
N LYS A 36 7.46 -1.97 8.24
CA LYS A 36 8.80 -1.41 8.00
C LYS A 36 9.68 -2.29 7.11
N VAL A 37 9.60 -3.62 7.27
CA VAL A 37 10.42 -4.53 6.47
C VAL A 37 10.12 -4.38 4.98
N TYR A 38 8.85 -4.24 4.61
CA TYR A 38 8.47 -4.09 3.20
C TYR A 38 8.77 -2.70 2.68
N ILE A 39 8.58 -1.68 3.50
CA ILE A 39 8.95 -0.32 3.12
C ILE A 39 10.45 -0.24 2.86
N ASP A 40 11.27 -0.87 3.70
CA ASP A 40 12.73 -0.88 3.51
C ASP A 40 13.15 -1.54 2.20
N LEU A 41 12.33 -2.43 1.65
CA LEU A 41 12.62 -3.05 0.35
C LEU A 41 12.36 -2.10 -0.81
N VAL A 42 11.35 -1.25 -0.73
CA VAL A 42 10.93 -0.42 -1.86
C VAL A 42 11.37 1.03 -1.76
N ALA A 43 11.57 1.56 -0.55
CA ALA A 43 11.94 2.96 -0.38
C ALA A 43 13.21 3.36 -1.14
N PRO A 44 14.26 2.53 -1.24
CA PRO A 44 15.44 2.87 -2.03
C PRO A 44 15.16 3.08 -3.51
N LEU A 45 14.09 2.49 -4.03
CA LEU A 45 13.69 2.66 -5.43
C LEU A 45 13.01 4.00 -5.68
N TYR A 46 12.54 4.66 -4.64
CA TYR A 46 11.79 5.91 -4.71
C TYR A 46 12.35 6.93 -3.73
N PRO A 47 13.59 7.36 -3.91
CA PRO A 47 14.21 8.33 -2.99
C PRO A 47 13.40 9.63 -2.95
N GLY A 48 13.15 10.13 -1.77
CA GLY A 48 12.38 11.34 -1.58
C GLY A 48 10.87 11.15 -1.49
N LYS A 49 10.36 9.96 -1.80
CA LYS A 49 8.93 9.68 -1.68
C LYS A 49 8.60 9.44 -0.20
N PRO A 50 7.57 10.12 0.35
CA PRO A 50 7.20 9.92 1.76
C PRO A 50 6.81 8.49 2.06
N THR A 51 7.17 8.02 3.24
CA THR A 51 6.80 6.69 3.72
C THR A 51 6.13 6.77 5.07
N LEU A 52 5.23 5.82 5.34
CA LEU A 52 4.55 5.69 6.61
C LEU A 52 4.67 4.23 7.04
N THR A 53 5.36 3.98 8.14
CA THR A 53 5.59 2.64 8.63
C THR A 53 4.84 2.39 9.92
N THR A 54 4.44 1.14 10.15
CA THR A 54 3.81 0.71 11.39
C THR A 54 4.46 -0.57 11.87
N ALA A 55 4.30 -0.87 13.17
CA ALA A 55 4.75 -2.13 13.71
C ALA A 55 3.91 -3.29 13.16
N MET A 56 4.46 -4.50 13.19
CA MET A 56 3.79 -5.68 12.61
C MET A 56 2.41 -5.92 13.21
N THR A 57 2.23 -5.65 14.50
CA THR A 57 0.98 -5.92 15.22
C THR A 57 -0.08 -4.85 15.02
N GLN A 58 0.18 -3.83 14.21
CA GLN A 58 -0.73 -2.70 14.04
C GLN A 58 -1.43 -2.71 12.67
N GLU A 59 -1.98 -3.86 12.30
CA GLU A 59 -2.62 -4.01 10.98
C GLU A 59 -3.83 -3.09 10.80
N VAL A 60 -4.70 -3.01 11.82
CA VAL A 60 -5.88 -2.15 11.74
C VAL A 60 -5.48 -0.69 11.64
N GLU A 61 -4.51 -0.26 12.45
CA GLU A 61 -4.01 1.11 12.42
C GLU A 61 -3.38 1.43 11.07
N ARG A 62 -2.64 0.49 10.49
CA ARG A 62 -2.03 0.64 9.17
C ARG A 62 -3.09 0.89 8.10
N CYS A 63 -4.16 0.09 8.12
CA CYS A 63 -5.26 0.23 7.17
C CYS A 63 -5.95 1.59 7.33
N ARG A 64 -6.19 2.00 8.58
CA ARG A 64 -6.81 3.29 8.86
C ARG A 64 -5.97 4.44 8.34
N LEU A 65 -4.67 4.43 8.63
CA LEU A 65 -3.77 5.50 8.20
C LEU A 65 -3.68 5.58 6.67
N ALA A 66 -3.65 4.44 6.00
CA ALA A 66 -3.58 4.42 4.54
C ALA A 66 -4.88 4.96 3.93
N LEU A 67 -6.03 4.57 4.45
CA LEU A 67 -7.32 5.05 3.97
C LEU A 67 -7.48 6.55 4.23
N GLU A 68 -7.06 7.03 5.40
CA GLU A 68 -7.12 8.46 5.71
C GLU A 68 -6.25 9.27 4.78
N ALA A 69 -5.03 8.80 4.49
CA ALA A 69 -4.14 9.51 3.56
C ALA A 69 -4.76 9.59 2.16
N ALA A 70 -5.31 8.48 1.67
CA ALA A 70 -5.98 8.46 0.37
C ALA A 70 -7.21 9.38 0.37
N ASP A 71 -7.95 9.41 1.46
CA ASP A 71 -9.14 10.24 1.59
C ASP A 71 -8.81 11.73 1.58
N ARG A 72 -7.61 12.09 1.99
CA ARG A 72 -7.12 13.48 1.90
C ARG A 72 -6.65 13.85 0.49
N GLY A 73 -6.74 12.94 -0.46
CA GLY A 73 -6.32 13.18 -1.83
C GLY A 73 -4.88 12.78 -2.13
N GLN A 74 -4.18 12.16 -1.17
CA GLN A 74 -2.82 11.67 -1.36
C GLN A 74 -2.89 10.22 -1.84
N THR A 75 -2.54 9.98 -3.11
CA THR A 75 -2.52 8.62 -3.65
C THR A 75 -1.55 7.77 -2.86
N THR A 76 -2.04 6.70 -2.28
CA THR A 76 -1.29 5.88 -1.33
C THR A 76 -1.13 4.46 -1.86
N ALA A 77 0.05 3.87 -1.66
CA ALA A 77 0.30 2.46 -1.93
C ALA A 77 0.61 1.77 -0.61
N MET A 78 -0.20 0.78 -0.24
CA MET A 78 0.06 -0.10 0.87
C MET A 78 0.86 -1.28 0.35
N VAL A 79 2.13 -1.40 0.76
CA VAL A 79 2.98 -2.51 0.33
C VAL A 79 2.89 -3.66 1.32
N CYS A 80 2.83 -4.87 0.81
CA CYS A 80 2.75 -6.07 1.63
C CYS A 80 3.47 -7.23 0.94
N SER A 81 3.70 -8.31 1.67
CA SER A 81 4.35 -9.49 1.11
C SER A 81 3.41 -10.16 0.11
N GLY A 82 3.98 -10.86 -0.84
CA GLY A 82 3.33 -11.59 -1.93
C GLY A 82 1.83 -11.90 -1.84
N ASP A 83 1.39 -12.93 -2.50
CA ASP A 83 -0.05 -13.16 -2.68
C ASP A 83 -0.84 -13.23 -1.37
N ALA A 84 -0.33 -13.98 -0.41
CA ALA A 84 -1.03 -14.15 0.88
C ALA A 84 -1.12 -12.83 1.64
N GLY A 85 -0.06 -12.00 1.56
CA GLY A 85 -0.04 -10.70 2.23
C GLY A 85 -1.04 -9.73 1.63
N VAL A 86 -1.14 -9.72 0.28
CA VAL A 86 -2.10 -8.86 -0.42
C VAL A 86 -3.52 -9.21 -0.01
N TYR A 87 -3.89 -10.46 -0.08
CA TYR A 87 -5.24 -10.88 0.26
C TYR A 87 -5.52 -10.74 1.76
N GLY A 88 -4.50 -10.96 2.60
CA GLY A 88 -4.62 -10.75 4.03
C GLY A 88 -4.90 -9.30 4.41
N MET A 89 -4.32 -8.34 3.67
CA MET A 89 -4.53 -6.91 3.94
C MET A 89 -5.79 -6.37 3.26
N ALA A 90 -6.18 -6.94 2.12
CA ALA A 90 -7.36 -6.46 1.41
C ALA A 90 -8.64 -6.62 2.24
N GLY A 91 -8.76 -7.71 3.01
CA GLY A 91 -9.93 -7.94 3.86
C GLY A 91 -10.18 -6.80 4.84
N PRO A 92 -9.22 -6.50 5.74
CA PRO A 92 -9.38 -5.39 6.69
C PRO A 92 -9.62 -4.05 6.02
N ILE A 93 -8.93 -3.77 4.89
CA ILE A 93 -9.13 -2.52 4.17
C ILE A 93 -10.55 -2.42 3.64
N LEU A 94 -11.07 -3.49 3.03
CA LEU A 94 -12.41 -3.49 2.48
C LEU A 94 -13.48 -3.38 3.57
N GLU A 95 -13.22 -3.93 4.78
CA GLU A 95 -14.12 -3.76 5.91
C GLU A 95 -14.20 -2.30 6.37
N MET A 96 -13.10 -1.57 6.29
CA MET A 96 -13.03 -0.18 6.72
C MET A 96 -13.42 0.81 5.62
N ALA A 97 -13.38 0.37 4.36
CA ALA A 97 -13.62 1.25 3.21
C ALA A 97 -14.96 1.99 3.24
N PRO A 98 -16.07 1.41 3.75
CA PRO A 98 -17.33 2.16 3.83
C PRO A 98 -17.26 3.45 4.64
N THR A 99 -16.31 3.55 5.58
CA THR A 99 -16.06 4.79 6.34
C THR A 99 -15.42 5.87 5.45
N TYR A 100 -14.81 5.46 4.34
CA TYR A 100 -14.12 6.35 3.40
C TYR A 100 -14.70 6.13 1.99
N PRO A 101 -15.96 6.52 1.76
CA PRO A 101 -16.68 6.11 0.53
C PRO A 101 -16.11 6.70 -0.75
N GLU A 102 -15.30 7.76 -0.66
CA GLU A 102 -14.70 8.37 -1.83
C GLU A 102 -13.37 7.72 -2.24
N VAL A 103 -12.83 6.84 -1.39
CA VAL A 103 -11.56 6.16 -1.69
C VAL A 103 -11.82 4.93 -2.54
N GLU A 104 -11.13 4.85 -3.68
CA GLU A 104 -11.13 3.66 -4.52
C GLU A 104 -9.95 2.78 -4.11
N VAL A 105 -10.24 1.53 -3.76
CA VAL A 105 -9.22 0.54 -3.37
C VAL A 105 -8.90 -0.33 -4.58
N VAL A 106 -7.63 -0.37 -4.95
CA VAL A 106 -7.16 -1.17 -6.09
C VAL A 106 -6.16 -2.21 -5.58
N VAL A 107 -6.49 -3.48 -5.71
CA VAL A 107 -5.60 -4.57 -5.29
C VAL A 107 -4.69 -4.94 -6.45
N VAL A 108 -3.38 -4.89 -6.22
CA VAL A 108 -2.37 -5.18 -7.23
C VAL A 108 -1.52 -6.37 -6.74
N PRO A 109 -1.81 -7.58 -7.22
CA PRO A 109 -1.05 -8.76 -6.77
C PRO A 109 0.40 -8.74 -7.25
N GLY A 110 1.27 -9.34 -6.45
CA GLY A 110 2.68 -9.48 -6.78
C GLY A 110 2.95 -10.63 -7.75
#